data_0d8ae5ba609b1d012c173759f3e8123d
#
_entry.id   0d8ae5ba609b1d012c173759f3e8123d
#
_cell.length_a   1.000
_cell.length_b   1.000
_cell.length_c   1.000
_cell.angle_alpha   90.00
_cell.angle_beta   90.00
_cell.angle_gamma   90.00
#
_symmetry.space_group_name_H-M   'P 1'
#
loop_
_entity.id
_entity.type
_entity.pdbx_description
1 polymer ?
#
loop_
_entity_poly.entity_id
_entity_poly.type
_entity_poly.pdbx_seq_one_letter_code
_entity_poly.pdbx_strand_id
1 'polypeptide(L)'
;VTNSINKGPYLLTTILNDKNNTKDEAITEIYKMLRPGEPPTIEIATQIFNNLFFSSDRYDLSDVGRVKMNSRLDLECSDKITILRNDDILAIIRKMLDLRDGKDDVDDIDHLGNRRVRSVGELVENQARIGVYRMERAIKEKMTTLDIESAMPQDLINAKPLTISLKDFFASSQLSQFMDQTNPLSEITHKRRVSALGPGGLTRERAGFEVRDVHPTHYGRICPIETPEGPNIGLINSLSTYAKINKYGFIESPYKRVKEGIVQDKVEYLSAMEETKXX
;
A
#
# COMPACT_ATOMS: atom_id res chain seq x y z
N VAL A 1 16.40 22.62 -0.77
CA VAL A 1 16.56 21.17 -0.98
C VAL A 1 17.97 20.82 -1.42
N THR A 2 18.61 21.69 -2.22
CA THR A 2 19.92 21.36 -2.77
C THR A 2 21.07 21.33 -1.77
N ASN A 3 20.89 21.98 -0.62
CA ASN A 3 21.97 22.08 0.37
C ASN A 3 21.65 21.27 1.60
N SER A 4 22.54 20.36 1.91
CA SER A 4 22.53 19.62 3.16
C SER A 4 23.51 20.28 4.12
N ILE A 5 23.08 20.52 5.34
CA ILE A 5 23.88 21.33 6.25
C ILE A 5 25.05 20.53 6.82
N ASN A 6 24.79 19.29 7.23
CA ASN A 6 25.78 18.57 8.03
C ASN A 6 26.78 17.78 7.19
N LYS A 7 26.39 17.32 6.02
CA LYS A 7 27.23 16.40 5.25
C LYS A 7 27.44 16.85 3.81
N GLY A 8 27.11 18.09 3.51
CA GLY A 8 27.39 18.67 2.22
C GLY A 8 26.16 18.77 1.32
N PRO A 9 26.32 19.45 0.18
CA PRO A 9 25.19 19.70 -0.73
C PRO A 9 25.01 18.53 -1.70
N TYR A 10 24.42 17.44 -1.20
CA TYR A 10 24.31 16.21 -1.97
C TYR A 10 23.55 16.40 -3.28
N LEU A 11 22.37 17.03 -3.20
CA LEU A 11 21.55 17.16 -4.40
C LEU A 11 22.20 18.11 -5.41
N LEU A 12 22.77 19.20 -4.92
CA LEU A 12 23.45 20.14 -5.81
C LEU A 12 24.59 19.46 -6.54
N THR A 13 25.41 18.69 -5.82
CA THR A 13 26.52 17.98 -6.43
C THR A 13 26.03 16.98 -7.47
N THR A 14 24.94 16.26 -7.16
CA THR A 14 24.36 15.30 -8.09
C THR A 14 23.90 16.00 -9.37
N ILE A 15 23.24 17.15 -9.23
CA ILE A 15 22.76 17.90 -10.40
C ILE A 15 23.93 18.41 -11.23
N LEU A 16 24.97 18.91 -10.57
CA LEU A 16 26.13 19.43 -11.28
C LEU A 16 26.91 18.33 -12.03
N ASN A 17 26.88 17.11 -11.52
CA ASN A 17 27.55 16.00 -12.18
C ASN A 17 26.70 15.33 -13.24
N ASP A 18 25.45 15.72 -13.39
CA ASP A 18 24.56 15.11 -14.38
C ASP A 18 24.99 15.54 -15.78
N LYS A 19 25.14 14.58 -16.66
CA LYS A 19 25.50 14.87 -18.05
C LYS A 19 24.37 15.53 -18.82
N ASN A 20 23.14 15.33 -18.39
CA ASN A 20 21.97 15.86 -19.08
C ASN A 20 21.67 17.24 -18.56
N ASN A 21 21.59 18.21 -19.45
CA ASN A 21 21.39 19.60 -19.09
C ASN A 21 19.99 20.12 -19.30
N THR A 22 19.16 19.34 -20.03
CA THR A 22 17.78 19.74 -20.30
C THR A 22 16.83 18.64 -19.94
N LYS A 23 15.55 18.99 -19.79
CA LYS A 23 14.50 18.03 -19.53
C LYS A 23 14.42 16.97 -20.62
N ASP A 24 14.51 17.40 -21.88
CA ASP A 24 14.40 16.45 -22.98
C ASP A 24 15.56 15.47 -23.01
N GLU A 25 16.76 15.92 -22.70
CA GLU A 25 17.90 15.02 -22.61
C GLU A 25 17.71 13.99 -21.52
N ALA A 26 17.22 14.43 -20.36
CA ALA A 26 17.01 13.53 -19.23
C ALA A 26 15.93 12.50 -19.54
N ILE A 27 14.85 12.92 -20.15
CA ILE A 27 13.76 12.02 -20.51
C ILE A 27 14.25 10.99 -21.53
N THR A 28 15.02 11.40 -22.49
CA THR A 28 15.57 10.50 -23.50
C THR A 28 16.50 9.47 -22.86
N GLU A 29 17.32 9.90 -21.90
CA GLU A 29 18.21 8.98 -21.23
C GLU A 29 17.45 7.97 -20.39
N ILE A 30 16.38 8.40 -19.72
CA ILE A 30 15.53 7.48 -18.96
C ILE A 30 14.91 6.45 -19.91
N TYR A 31 14.44 6.90 -21.07
CA TYR A 31 13.88 5.97 -22.06
C TYR A 31 14.89 4.91 -22.48
N LYS A 32 16.15 5.32 -22.71
CA LYS A 32 17.17 4.37 -23.12
C LYS A 32 17.40 3.31 -22.05
N MET A 33 17.31 3.67 -20.78
CA MET A 33 17.47 2.70 -19.71
C MET A 33 16.29 1.75 -19.62
N LEU A 34 15.07 2.25 -19.86
CA LEU A 34 13.86 1.42 -19.76
C LEU A 34 13.66 0.53 -20.99
N ARG A 35 14.07 0.99 -22.14
CA ARG A 35 13.90 0.28 -23.41
C ARG A 35 15.23 0.21 -24.16
N PRO A 36 16.19 -0.58 -23.70
CA PRO A 36 17.50 -0.65 -24.37
C PRO A 36 17.37 -1.13 -25.81
N GLY A 37 18.10 -0.49 -26.69
CA GLY A 37 18.13 -0.88 -28.10
C GLY A 37 17.03 -0.31 -28.97
N GLU A 38 16.04 0.36 -28.40
CA GLU A 38 15.00 1.01 -29.19
C GLU A 38 15.38 2.47 -29.45
N PRO A 39 15.26 2.94 -30.70
CA PRO A 39 15.59 4.35 -30.96
C PRO A 39 14.58 5.27 -30.30
N PRO A 40 15.05 6.24 -29.53
CA PRO A 40 14.13 7.16 -28.85
C PRO A 40 13.62 8.26 -29.77
N THR A 41 12.34 8.57 -29.66
CA THR A 41 11.82 9.85 -30.11
C THR A 41 11.35 10.60 -28.88
N ILE A 42 11.38 11.93 -28.93
CA ILE A 42 11.02 12.70 -27.75
C ILE A 42 9.57 12.49 -27.38
N GLU A 43 8.70 12.29 -28.35
CA GLU A 43 7.28 12.07 -28.08
C GLU A 43 7.06 10.76 -27.32
N ILE A 44 7.68 9.69 -27.78
CA ILE A 44 7.52 8.39 -27.13
C ILE A 44 8.18 8.39 -25.77
N ALA A 45 9.36 8.98 -25.66
CA ALA A 45 10.08 9.04 -24.39
C ALA A 45 9.29 9.84 -23.35
N THR A 46 8.68 10.96 -23.76
CA THR A 46 7.88 11.77 -22.86
C THR A 46 6.65 11.00 -22.40
N GLN A 47 6.00 10.27 -23.31
CA GLN A 47 4.83 9.49 -22.95
C GLN A 47 5.20 8.41 -21.93
N ILE A 48 6.30 7.71 -22.15
CA ILE A 48 6.72 6.65 -21.22
C ILE A 48 7.10 7.23 -19.88
N PHE A 49 7.78 8.38 -19.88
CA PHE A 49 8.13 9.04 -18.62
C PHE A 49 6.89 9.43 -17.84
N ASN A 50 5.90 10.04 -18.52
CA ASN A 50 4.68 10.46 -17.83
C ASN A 50 3.87 9.27 -17.32
N ASN A 51 3.98 8.12 -17.96
CA ASN A 51 3.26 6.93 -17.51
C ASN A 51 3.89 6.28 -16.28
N LEU A 52 5.11 6.64 -15.91
CA LEU A 52 5.75 6.01 -14.75
C LEU A 52 5.02 6.38 -13.46
N PHE A 53 4.78 7.66 -13.21
CA PHE A 53 4.24 8.11 -11.94
C PHE A 53 3.18 9.19 -12.07
N PHE A 54 2.96 9.75 -13.24
CA PHE A 54 2.21 11.00 -13.40
C PHE A 54 0.90 10.82 -14.13
N SER A 55 0.55 9.61 -14.50
CA SER A 55 -0.69 9.33 -15.23
C SER A 55 -1.62 8.50 -14.37
N SER A 56 -2.84 8.97 -14.19
CA SER A 56 -3.82 8.24 -13.38
C SER A 56 -4.22 6.90 -14.01
N ASP A 57 -4.00 6.73 -15.31
CA ASP A 57 -4.27 5.46 -15.97
C ASP A 57 -3.23 4.39 -15.64
N ARG A 58 -2.03 4.79 -15.22
CA ARG A 58 -0.92 3.87 -15.07
C ARG A 58 -0.34 3.83 -13.67
N TYR A 59 -0.70 4.76 -12.80
CA TYR A 59 -0.11 4.85 -11.47
C TYR A 59 -1.18 5.24 -10.46
N ASP A 60 -1.15 4.60 -9.30
CA ASP A 60 -2.15 4.86 -8.26
C ASP A 60 -1.52 4.62 -6.90
N LEU A 61 -1.31 5.70 -6.15
CA LEU A 61 -0.87 5.60 -4.75
C LEU A 61 -1.96 4.99 -3.87
N SER A 62 -3.20 5.06 -4.32
CA SER A 62 -4.40 4.84 -3.54
C SER A 62 -4.61 5.98 -2.53
N ASP A 63 -5.80 6.02 -1.94
CA ASP A 63 -6.06 7.05 -0.94
C ASP A 63 -5.20 6.83 0.30
N VAL A 64 -4.95 5.58 0.66
CA VAL A 64 -4.07 5.27 1.79
C VAL A 64 -2.66 5.80 1.53
N GLY A 65 -2.12 5.54 0.36
CA GLY A 65 -0.78 6.03 0.02
C GLY A 65 -0.69 7.53 0.07
N ARG A 66 -1.71 8.22 -0.47
CA ARG A 66 -1.71 9.69 -0.44
C ARG A 66 -1.80 10.21 0.99
N VAL A 67 -2.66 9.63 1.80
CA VAL A 67 -2.81 10.09 3.19
C VAL A 67 -1.53 9.86 3.99
N LYS A 68 -0.91 8.69 3.82
CA LYS A 68 0.35 8.40 4.53
C LYS A 68 1.47 9.31 4.05
N MET A 69 1.56 9.57 2.76
CA MET A 69 2.57 10.47 2.23
C MET A 69 2.37 11.89 2.75
N ASN A 70 1.13 12.38 2.75
CA ASN A 70 0.85 13.72 3.28
C ASN A 70 1.25 13.83 4.74
N SER A 71 0.94 12.82 5.53
CA SER A 71 1.25 12.83 6.95
C SER A 71 2.76 12.79 7.19
N ARG A 72 3.46 11.91 6.48
CA ARG A 72 4.89 11.74 6.70
C ARG A 72 5.70 12.93 6.23
N LEU A 73 5.27 13.56 5.13
CA LEU A 73 6.03 14.64 4.49
C LEU A 73 5.46 16.02 4.77
N ASP A 74 4.44 16.13 5.63
CA ASP A 74 3.77 17.40 5.96
C ASP A 74 3.25 18.10 4.71
N LEU A 75 2.58 17.37 3.85
CA LEU A 75 2.00 17.90 2.63
C LEU A 75 0.53 18.22 2.81
N GLU A 76 0.07 19.26 2.11
CA GLU A 76 -1.36 19.57 2.02
C GLU A 76 -1.81 19.30 0.60
N CYS A 77 -2.32 18.10 0.39
CA CYS A 77 -2.73 17.65 -0.93
C CYS A 77 -4.03 16.89 -0.76
N SER A 78 -4.97 17.06 -1.67
CA SER A 78 -6.23 16.36 -1.62
C SER A 78 -5.99 14.84 -1.61
N ASP A 79 -6.74 14.13 -0.79
CA ASP A 79 -6.63 12.66 -0.74
C ASP A 79 -7.16 12.00 -2.01
N LYS A 80 -7.76 12.77 -2.91
CA LYS A 80 -8.23 12.26 -4.20
C LYS A 80 -7.14 12.28 -5.27
N ILE A 81 -6.01 12.95 -5.02
CA ILE A 81 -4.89 12.98 -5.96
C ILE A 81 -3.98 11.81 -5.64
N THR A 82 -4.04 10.78 -6.48
CA THR A 82 -3.31 9.54 -6.22
C THR A 82 -2.19 9.27 -7.21
N ILE A 83 -1.79 10.28 -7.98
CA ILE A 83 -0.56 10.23 -8.76
C ILE A 83 0.51 11.04 -8.04
N LEU A 84 1.77 10.87 -8.46
CA LEU A 84 2.83 11.71 -7.93
C LEU A 84 2.79 13.09 -8.57
N ARG A 85 3.16 14.09 -7.78
CA ARG A 85 3.35 15.47 -8.24
C ARG A 85 4.81 15.83 -8.05
N ASN A 86 5.24 16.89 -8.74
CA ASN A 86 6.61 17.40 -8.53
C ASN A 86 6.85 17.78 -7.08
N ASP A 87 5.84 18.37 -6.41
CA ASP A 87 5.97 18.71 -5.01
C ASP A 87 6.19 17.47 -4.13
N ASP A 88 5.56 16.35 -4.49
CA ASP A 88 5.77 15.11 -3.75
C ASP A 88 7.22 14.65 -3.87
N ILE A 89 7.76 14.69 -5.08
CA ILE A 89 9.14 14.23 -5.31
C ILE A 89 10.13 15.10 -4.55
N LEU A 90 9.92 16.41 -4.59
CA LEU A 90 10.79 17.33 -3.85
C LEU A 90 10.71 17.08 -2.35
N ALA A 91 9.51 16.84 -1.84
CA ALA A 91 9.35 16.56 -0.41
C ALA A 91 10.01 15.24 -0.02
N ILE A 92 9.94 14.23 -0.88
CA ILE A 92 10.61 12.95 -0.62
C ILE A 92 12.12 13.16 -0.56
N ILE A 93 12.67 13.92 -1.51
CA ILE A 93 14.11 14.16 -1.53
C ILE A 93 14.54 14.94 -0.28
N ARG A 94 13.74 15.95 0.10
CA ARG A 94 14.06 16.70 1.33
C ARG A 94 14.06 15.79 2.55
N LYS A 95 13.07 14.90 2.65
CA LYS A 95 13.02 13.98 3.78
C LYS A 95 14.21 13.03 3.79
N MET A 96 14.63 12.55 2.62
CA MET A 96 15.80 11.70 2.53
C MET A 96 17.06 12.42 3.00
N LEU A 97 17.20 13.68 2.63
CA LEU A 97 18.34 14.48 3.07
C LEU A 97 18.30 14.73 4.58
N ASP A 98 17.11 15.00 5.13
CA ASP A 98 16.95 15.18 6.57
C ASP A 98 17.34 13.92 7.32
N LEU A 99 16.92 12.75 6.82
CA LEU A 99 17.30 11.47 7.44
C LEU A 99 18.82 11.28 7.40
N ARG A 100 19.42 11.62 6.28
CA ARG A 100 20.87 11.48 6.13
C ARG A 100 21.62 12.42 7.07
N ASP A 101 21.06 13.60 7.32
CA ASP A 101 21.68 14.58 8.21
C ASP A 101 21.38 14.33 9.69
N GLY A 102 20.59 13.31 10.00
CA GLY A 102 20.23 13.04 11.38
C GLY A 102 19.13 13.92 11.94
N LYS A 103 18.43 14.67 11.08
CA LYS A 103 17.38 15.58 11.54
C LYS A 103 16.03 14.89 11.72
N ASP A 104 15.92 13.65 11.31
CA ASP A 104 14.68 12.90 11.40
C ASP A 104 15.02 11.44 11.65
N ASP A 105 14.01 10.64 11.96
CA ASP A 105 14.20 9.24 12.27
C ASP A 105 13.51 8.36 11.24
N VAL A 106 14.10 7.19 10.99
CA VAL A 106 13.53 6.20 10.11
C VAL A 106 12.23 5.66 10.71
N ASP A 107 11.26 5.39 9.87
CA ASP A 107 9.97 4.87 10.32
C ASP A 107 10.13 3.53 11.01
N ASP A 108 9.34 3.32 12.07
CA ASP A 108 9.23 2.03 12.73
C ASP A 108 8.24 1.19 11.93
N ILE A 109 8.74 0.20 11.19
CA ILE A 109 7.88 -0.57 10.30
C ILE A 109 6.93 -1.51 11.06
N ASP A 110 7.18 -1.77 12.34
CA ASP A 110 6.31 -2.63 13.14
C ASP A 110 5.24 -1.86 13.90
N HIS A 111 5.29 -0.53 13.87
CA HIS A 111 4.28 0.32 14.45
C HIS A 111 2.96 0.13 13.70
N LEU A 112 1.85 -0.04 14.42
CA LEU A 112 0.57 -0.32 13.76
C LEU A 112 0.00 0.89 13.00
N GLY A 113 0.61 2.03 13.14
CA GLY A 113 0.32 3.16 12.25
C GLY A 113 0.94 3.00 10.88
N ASN A 114 1.88 2.09 10.72
CA ASN A 114 2.57 1.81 9.46
C ASN A 114 2.24 0.42 8.90
N ARG A 115 1.42 -0.36 9.60
CA ARG A 115 0.99 -1.68 9.15
C ARG A 115 -0.53 -1.66 9.08
N ARG A 116 -1.07 -1.91 7.90
CA ARG A 116 -2.51 -1.89 7.72
C ARG A 116 -3.04 -3.29 7.50
N VAL A 117 -4.32 -3.46 7.75
CA VAL A 117 -5.02 -4.71 7.53
C VAL A 117 -5.75 -4.62 6.19
N ARG A 118 -5.59 -5.65 5.37
CA ARG A 118 -6.37 -5.79 4.16
C ARG A 118 -7.46 -6.81 4.43
N SER A 119 -8.70 -6.34 4.48
CA SER A 119 -9.83 -7.21 4.74
C SER A 119 -10.18 -7.99 3.48
N VAL A 120 -11.12 -8.93 3.63
CA VAL A 120 -11.48 -9.82 2.52
C VAL A 120 -11.97 -9.04 1.30
N GLY A 121 -12.69 -7.95 1.52
CA GLY A 121 -13.18 -7.16 0.39
C GLY A 121 -12.06 -6.62 -0.48
N GLU A 122 -10.99 -6.11 0.14
CA GLU A 122 -9.86 -5.62 -0.63
C GLU A 122 -9.15 -6.75 -1.37
N LEU A 123 -9.00 -7.89 -0.72
CA LEU A 123 -8.33 -9.04 -1.34
C LEU A 123 -9.12 -9.54 -2.54
N VAL A 124 -10.44 -9.61 -2.41
CA VAL A 124 -11.30 -10.05 -3.51
C VAL A 124 -11.27 -9.01 -4.63
N GLU A 125 -11.32 -7.74 -4.27
CA GLU A 125 -11.26 -6.68 -5.29
C GLU A 125 -9.98 -6.76 -6.10
N ASN A 126 -8.85 -7.02 -5.45
CA ASN A 126 -7.58 -7.14 -6.18
C ASN A 126 -7.61 -8.30 -7.17
N GLN A 127 -8.22 -9.42 -6.79
CA GLN A 127 -8.33 -10.54 -7.71
C GLN A 127 -9.30 -10.24 -8.85
N ALA A 128 -10.41 -9.58 -8.55
CA ALA A 128 -11.35 -9.18 -9.59
C ALA A 128 -10.69 -8.22 -10.58
N ARG A 129 -9.85 -7.31 -10.08
CA ARG A 129 -9.15 -6.36 -10.95
C ARG A 129 -8.25 -7.09 -11.94
N ILE A 130 -7.52 -8.11 -11.47
CA ILE A 130 -6.67 -8.91 -12.35
C ILE A 130 -7.53 -9.59 -13.42
N GLY A 131 -8.65 -10.16 -13.02
CA GLY A 131 -9.54 -10.82 -13.97
C GLY A 131 -10.10 -9.87 -15.01
N VAL A 132 -10.47 -8.65 -14.59
CA VAL A 132 -10.99 -7.66 -15.51
C VAL A 132 -9.92 -7.21 -16.50
N TYR A 133 -8.68 -7.03 -16.03
CA TYR A 133 -7.59 -6.68 -16.95
C TYR A 133 -7.37 -7.77 -18.00
N ARG A 134 -7.47 -9.04 -17.59
CA ARG A 134 -7.35 -10.13 -18.57
C ARG A 134 -8.50 -10.13 -19.54
N MET A 135 -9.71 -9.85 -19.08
CA MET A 135 -10.86 -9.69 -19.97
C MET A 135 -10.63 -8.56 -20.98
N GLU A 136 -10.13 -7.42 -20.49
CA GLU A 136 -9.88 -6.28 -21.36
C GLU A 136 -8.89 -6.65 -22.47
N ARG A 137 -7.81 -7.35 -22.10
CA ARG A 137 -6.81 -7.76 -23.09
C ARG A 137 -7.43 -8.70 -24.13
N ALA A 138 -8.23 -9.65 -23.68
CA ALA A 138 -8.87 -10.59 -24.59
C ALA A 138 -9.85 -9.88 -25.53
N ILE A 139 -10.60 -8.92 -25.01
CA ILE A 139 -11.52 -8.15 -25.84
C ILE A 139 -10.75 -7.36 -26.89
N LYS A 140 -9.66 -6.71 -26.53
CA LYS A 140 -8.87 -5.95 -27.48
C LYS A 140 -8.30 -6.85 -28.58
N GLU A 141 -7.87 -8.06 -28.23
CA GLU A 141 -7.38 -9.01 -29.23
C GLU A 141 -8.48 -9.43 -30.18
N LYS A 142 -9.68 -9.70 -29.66
CA LYS A 142 -10.79 -10.11 -30.53
C LYS A 142 -11.21 -8.97 -31.44
N MET A 143 -11.12 -7.74 -30.98
CA MET A 143 -11.50 -6.61 -31.82
C MET A 143 -10.62 -6.45 -33.05
N THR A 144 -9.42 -6.99 -33.03
CA THR A 144 -8.56 -6.98 -34.21
C THR A 144 -8.91 -8.07 -35.21
N THR A 145 -9.66 -9.09 -34.82
CA THR A 145 -9.95 -10.21 -35.72
C THR A 145 -11.41 -10.28 -36.15
N LEU A 146 -12.33 -9.64 -35.44
CA LEU A 146 -13.73 -9.65 -35.80
C LEU A 146 -14.12 -8.43 -36.62
N ASP A 147 -15.20 -8.59 -37.39
CA ASP A 147 -15.81 -7.48 -38.09
C ASP A 147 -16.58 -6.62 -37.07
N ILE A 148 -15.99 -5.49 -36.67
CA ILE A 148 -16.56 -4.68 -35.62
C ILE A 148 -17.94 -4.16 -35.94
N GLU A 149 -18.21 -3.89 -37.27
CA GLU A 149 -19.48 -3.36 -37.65
C GLU A 149 -20.63 -4.32 -37.43
N SER A 150 -20.37 -5.63 -37.46
CA SER A 150 -21.40 -6.65 -37.25
C SER A 150 -21.30 -7.33 -35.89
N ALA A 151 -20.27 -7.01 -35.09
CA ALA A 151 -20.06 -7.68 -33.81
C ALA A 151 -21.01 -7.13 -32.74
N MET A 152 -21.49 -8.01 -31.90
CA MET A 152 -22.29 -7.66 -30.73
C MET A 152 -21.40 -7.79 -29.48
N PRO A 153 -21.74 -7.09 -28.39
CA PRO A 153 -20.92 -7.19 -27.19
C PRO A 153 -20.71 -8.64 -26.71
N GLN A 154 -21.71 -9.48 -26.80
CA GLN A 154 -21.55 -10.86 -26.35
C GLN A 154 -20.61 -11.67 -27.25
N ASP A 155 -20.32 -11.20 -28.46
CA ASP A 155 -19.32 -11.83 -29.30
C ASP A 155 -17.90 -11.55 -28.81
N LEU A 156 -17.72 -10.45 -28.08
CA LEU A 156 -16.42 -10.00 -27.63
C LEU A 156 -16.11 -10.37 -26.19
N ILE A 157 -17.13 -10.41 -25.34
CA ILE A 157 -16.95 -10.52 -23.90
C ILE A 157 -17.00 -11.99 -23.49
N ASN A 158 -15.96 -12.41 -22.78
CA ASN A 158 -15.90 -13.71 -22.12
C ASN A 158 -15.57 -13.46 -20.66
N ALA A 159 -16.50 -13.83 -19.78
CA ALA A 159 -16.33 -13.59 -18.34
C ALA A 159 -15.43 -14.62 -17.66
N LYS A 160 -14.94 -15.60 -18.39
CA LYS A 160 -14.18 -16.69 -17.80
C LYS A 160 -12.93 -16.24 -17.06
N PRO A 161 -12.12 -15.28 -17.58
CA PRO A 161 -10.95 -14.84 -16.81
C PRO A 161 -11.31 -14.26 -15.45
N LEU A 162 -12.40 -13.53 -15.33
CA LEU A 162 -12.85 -13.01 -14.05
C LEU A 162 -13.27 -14.14 -13.12
N THR A 163 -14.06 -15.08 -13.64
CA THR A 163 -14.50 -16.23 -12.87
C THR A 163 -13.30 -17.03 -12.35
N ILE A 164 -12.31 -17.25 -13.21
CA ILE A 164 -11.11 -18.01 -12.83
C ILE A 164 -10.34 -17.29 -11.73
N SER A 165 -10.16 -15.98 -11.83
CA SER A 165 -9.44 -15.23 -10.82
C SER A 165 -10.09 -15.31 -9.45
N LEU A 166 -11.41 -15.13 -9.41
CA LEU A 166 -12.14 -15.19 -8.15
C LEU A 166 -12.14 -16.61 -7.57
N LYS A 167 -12.35 -17.59 -8.42
CA LYS A 167 -12.36 -18.98 -7.96
C LYS A 167 -11.00 -19.40 -7.43
N ASP A 168 -9.92 -18.95 -8.09
CA ASP A 168 -8.59 -19.27 -7.65
C ASP A 168 -8.29 -18.68 -6.27
N PHE A 169 -8.79 -17.48 -6.01
CA PHE A 169 -8.60 -16.89 -4.69
C PHE A 169 -9.26 -17.71 -3.61
N PHE A 170 -10.54 -18.04 -3.78
CA PHE A 170 -11.25 -18.76 -2.73
C PHE A 170 -10.82 -20.21 -2.61
N ALA A 171 -10.31 -20.81 -3.68
CA ALA A 171 -9.94 -22.23 -3.64
C ALA A 171 -8.48 -22.45 -3.27
N SER A 172 -7.58 -21.51 -3.57
CA SER A 172 -6.15 -21.76 -3.47
C SER A 172 -5.39 -20.78 -2.61
N SER A 173 -5.99 -19.65 -2.20
CA SER A 173 -5.27 -18.69 -1.40
C SER A 173 -5.01 -19.24 0.00
N GLN A 174 -3.81 -18.96 0.52
CA GLN A 174 -3.46 -19.30 1.88
C GLN A 174 -4.38 -18.63 2.89
N LEU A 175 -4.97 -17.49 2.54
CA LEU A 175 -5.85 -16.75 3.43
C LEU A 175 -7.29 -17.24 3.40
N SER A 176 -7.66 -18.02 2.40
CA SER A 176 -8.97 -18.63 2.33
C SER A 176 -8.88 -20.01 2.97
N GLN A 177 -9.53 -20.19 4.11
CA GLN A 177 -9.31 -21.35 4.95
C GLN A 177 -10.65 -22.00 5.31
N PHE A 178 -10.58 -23.28 5.61
CA PHE A 178 -11.72 -24.00 6.16
C PHE A 178 -12.04 -23.42 7.53
N MET A 179 -13.29 -23.00 7.73
CA MET A 179 -13.65 -22.31 8.96
C MET A 179 -13.64 -23.25 10.15
N ASP A 180 -13.05 -22.81 11.27
CA ASP A 180 -13.14 -23.52 12.54
C ASP A 180 -14.57 -23.37 13.04
N GLN A 181 -15.29 -24.48 13.13
CA GLN A 181 -16.72 -24.46 13.36
C GLN A 181 -17.13 -25.32 14.55
N THR A 182 -16.25 -25.43 15.54
CA THR A 182 -16.54 -26.23 16.74
C THR A 182 -17.73 -25.69 17.51
N ASN A 183 -17.79 -24.34 17.63
CA ASN A 183 -18.91 -23.67 18.28
C ASN A 183 -18.96 -22.24 17.73
N PRO A 184 -20.01 -21.46 18.07
CA PRO A 184 -20.10 -20.11 17.50
C PRO A 184 -18.93 -19.21 17.86
N LEU A 185 -18.34 -19.36 19.05
CA LEU A 185 -17.21 -18.53 19.42
C LEU A 185 -15.98 -18.84 18.58
N SER A 186 -15.75 -20.11 18.27
CA SER A 186 -14.60 -20.45 17.43
C SER A 186 -14.75 -19.88 16.02
N GLU A 187 -15.97 -19.81 15.51
CA GLU A 187 -16.21 -19.17 14.23
C GLU A 187 -15.85 -17.68 14.26
N ILE A 188 -16.32 -16.98 15.27
CA ILE A 188 -16.04 -15.54 15.40
C ILE A 188 -14.54 -15.31 15.58
N THR A 189 -13.89 -16.12 16.38
CA THR A 189 -12.46 -16.00 16.61
C THR A 189 -11.68 -16.18 15.31
N HIS A 190 -12.08 -17.17 14.51
CA HIS A 190 -11.40 -17.40 13.24
C HIS A 190 -11.58 -16.20 12.28
N LYS A 191 -12.78 -15.62 12.27
CA LYS A 191 -13.06 -14.49 11.38
C LYS A 191 -12.35 -13.22 11.79
N ARG A 192 -11.93 -13.11 13.05
CA ARG A 192 -11.21 -11.93 13.56
C ARG A 192 -9.70 -12.13 13.59
N ARG A 193 -9.22 -13.18 12.95
CA ARG A 193 -7.78 -13.47 12.91
C ARG A 193 -7.08 -12.55 11.91
N VAL A 194 -5.91 -12.05 12.30
CA VAL A 194 -5.08 -11.22 11.41
C VAL A 194 -3.77 -11.96 11.17
N SER A 195 -3.42 -12.11 9.90
CA SER A 195 -2.25 -12.87 9.49
C SER A 195 -1.25 -11.95 8.80
N ALA A 196 0.04 -12.10 9.14
CA ALA A 196 1.10 -11.40 8.43
C ALA A 196 1.54 -12.14 7.17
N LEU A 197 0.99 -13.31 6.93
CA LEU A 197 1.35 -14.17 5.80
C LEU A 197 0.47 -13.88 4.59
N GLY A 198 0.76 -14.55 3.48
CA GLY A 198 -0.05 -14.47 2.30
C GLY A 198 0.49 -13.50 1.27
N PRO A 199 -0.23 -13.33 0.15
CA PRO A 199 0.24 -12.45 -0.91
C PRO A 199 0.44 -11.02 -0.42
N GLY A 200 1.60 -10.46 -0.71
CA GLY A 200 1.94 -9.12 -0.24
C GLY A 200 2.40 -9.07 1.19
N GLY A 201 2.39 -10.20 1.90
CA GLY A 201 2.86 -10.27 3.28
C GLY A 201 4.21 -10.94 3.39
N LEU A 202 4.49 -11.41 4.60
CA LEU A 202 5.77 -12.05 4.90
C LEU A 202 5.71 -13.54 4.62
N THR A 203 6.88 -14.17 4.52
CA THR A 203 7.01 -15.62 4.63
C THR A 203 7.59 -15.95 6.00
N ARG A 204 7.35 -17.18 6.46
CA ARG A 204 7.91 -17.58 7.76
C ARG A 204 9.42 -17.41 7.80
N GLU A 205 10.08 -17.73 6.68
CA GLU A 205 11.54 -17.70 6.61
C GLU A 205 12.09 -16.28 6.70
N ARG A 206 11.33 -15.30 6.23
CA ARG A 206 11.78 -13.91 6.23
C ARG A 206 11.42 -13.15 7.50
N ALA A 207 10.56 -13.74 8.33
CA ALA A 207 10.11 -13.07 9.54
C ALA A 207 11.13 -13.27 10.66
N GLY A 208 11.71 -12.16 11.10
CA GLY A 208 12.62 -12.17 12.24
C GLY A 208 11.87 -12.03 13.56
N PHE A 209 12.63 -11.77 14.61
CA PHE A 209 12.02 -11.65 15.94
C PHE A 209 11.18 -10.38 16.07
N GLU A 210 11.60 -9.28 15.45
CA GLU A 210 10.94 -8.00 15.67
C GLU A 210 9.50 -7.99 15.19
N VAL A 211 9.23 -8.60 14.03
CA VAL A 211 7.87 -8.61 13.50
C VAL A 211 6.97 -9.54 14.31
N ARG A 212 7.55 -10.54 14.98
CA ARG A 212 6.81 -11.50 15.78
C ARG A 212 6.55 -11.01 17.22
N ASP A 213 7.27 -9.99 17.66
CA ASP A 213 7.15 -9.48 19.03
C ASP A 213 5.89 -8.65 19.19
N VAL A 214 5.47 -8.52 20.45
CA VAL A 214 4.39 -7.59 20.79
C VAL A 214 4.96 -6.18 20.78
N HIS A 215 4.34 -5.33 19.99
CA HIS A 215 4.72 -3.92 19.88
C HIS A 215 3.83 -3.09 20.80
N PRO A 216 4.32 -1.99 21.37
CA PRO A 216 3.44 -1.18 22.23
C PRO A 216 2.17 -0.71 21.57
N THR A 217 2.15 -0.51 20.25
CA THR A 217 0.93 -0.10 19.56
C THR A 217 -0.11 -1.21 19.48
N HIS A 218 0.24 -2.44 19.88
CA HIS A 218 -0.75 -3.52 19.95
C HIS A 218 -1.80 -3.28 21.03
N TYR A 219 -1.51 -2.42 22.01
CA TYR A 219 -2.43 -2.19 23.11
C TYR A 219 -3.81 -1.77 22.59
N GLY A 220 -4.83 -2.52 22.98
CA GLY A 220 -6.19 -2.27 22.55
C GLY A 220 -6.50 -2.65 21.11
N ARG A 221 -5.51 -3.17 20.38
CA ARG A 221 -5.68 -3.48 18.95
C ARG A 221 -5.47 -4.93 18.61
N ILE A 222 -4.39 -5.52 19.10
CA ILE A 222 -4.08 -6.93 18.82
C ILE A 222 -3.82 -7.61 20.16
N CYS A 223 -4.44 -8.78 20.37
CA CYS A 223 -4.24 -9.54 21.58
C CYS A 223 -2.76 -9.92 21.71
N PRO A 224 -2.14 -9.63 22.86
CA PRO A 224 -0.71 -9.92 23.02
C PRO A 224 -0.40 -11.39 23.29
N ILE A 225 -1.40 -12.23 23.56
CA ILE A 225 -1.13 -13.62 23.95
C ILE A 225 -1.72 -14.65 22.98
N GLU A 226 -2.77 -14.31 22.23
CA GLU A 226 -3.41 -15.32 21.37
C GLU A 226 -2.64 -15.41 20.06
N THR A 227 -1.76 -16.40 19.96
CA THR A 227 -0.95 -16.65 18.78
C THR A 227 -0.55 -18.12 18.79
N PRO A 228 -0.29 -18.74 17.63
CA PRO A 228 0.11 -20.15 17.62
C PRO A 228 1.48 -20.37 18.25
N GLU A 229 1.73 -21.60 18.67
CA GLU A 229 3.07 -22.09 18.96
C GLU A 229 3.72 -22.55 17.67
N GLY A 230 5.03 -22.42 17.58
CA GLY A 230 5.76 -22.96 16.47
C GLY A 230 6.09 -21.93 15.40
N PRO A 231 6.18 -22.34 14.13
CA PRO A 231 6.72 -21.46 13.09
C PRO A 231 5.92 -20.20 12.83
N ASN A 232 4.64 -20.19 13.14
CA ASN A 232 3.78 -19.04 12.90
C ASN A 232 3.62 -18.13 14.11
N ILE A 233 4.41 -18.34 15.17
CA ILE A 233 4.28 -17.53 16.39
C ILE A 233 4.49 -16.05 16.04
N GLY A 234 3.57 -15.22 16.52
CA GLY A 234 3.64 -13.79 16.29
C GLY A 234 3.22 -13.34 14.91
N LEU A 235 3.04 -14.27 13.97
CA LEU A 235 2.63 -13.93 12.61
C LEU A 235 1.13 -14.06 12.39
N ILE A 236 0.46 -14.84 13.24
CA ILE A 236 -0.99 -15.01 13.20
C ILE A 236 -1.51 -14.58 14.56
N ASN A 237 -2.33 -13.53 14.56
CA ASN A 237 -2.78 -12.89 15.78
C ASN A 237 -4.29 -12.72 15.74
N SER A 238 -4.84 -12.22 16.83
CA SER A 238 -6.28 -11.96 16.92
C SER A 238 -6.52 -10.50 17.22
N LEU A 239 -7.52 -9.95 16.57
CA LEU A 239 -7.95 -8.58 16.81
C LEU A 239 -8.54 -8.48 18.23
N SER A 240 -8.19 -7.42 18.96
CA SER A 240 -8.75 -7.21 20.28
C SER A 240 -10.26 -6.98 20.20
N THR A 241 -10.94 -7.26 21.32
CA THR A 241 -12.40 -7.33 21.32
C THR A 241 -13.06 -6.05 20.83
N TYR A 242 -12.56 -4.90 21.28
CA TYR A 242 -13.19 -3.62 20.93
C TYR A 242 -12.46 -2.89 19.81
N ALA A 243 -11.43 -3.48 19.26
CA ALA A 243 -10.72 -2.88 18.14
C ALA A 243 -11.55 -2.97 16.87
N LYS A 244 -11.36 -2.00 15.99
CA LYS A 244 -11.96 -2.07 14.67
C LYS A 244 -11.02 -1.45 13.65
N ILE A 245 -11.32 -1.67 12.39
CA ILE A 245 -10.44 -1.28 11.30
C ILE A 245 -11.08 -0.10 10.58
N ASN A 246 -10.31 1.00 10.41
CA ASN A 246 -10.86 2.19 9.79
C ASN A 246 -10.87 2.06 8.26
N LYS A 247 -11.33 3.11 7.59
CA LYS A 247 -11.50 3.05 6.13
C LYS A 247 -10.19 2.90 5.38
N TYR A 248 -9.08 3.24 6.00
CA TYR A 248 -7.76 3.08 5.39
C TYR A 248 -7.10 1.76 5.71
N GLY A 249 -7.70 0.96 6.59
CA GLY A 249 -7.16 -0.33 6.98
C GLY A 249 -6.35 -0.32 8.26
N PHE A 250 -6.26 0.80 8.98
CA PHE A 250 -5.51 0.85 10.22
C PHE A 250 -6.40 0.48 11.39
N ILE A 251 -5.83 -0.25 12.34
CA ILE A 251 -6.58 -0.73 13.50
C ILE A 251 -6.74 0.40 14.49
N GLU A 252 -7.96 0.61 14.96
CA GLU A 252 -8.31 1.64 15.92
C GLU A 252 -8.74 1.02 17.23
N SER A 253 -8.43 1.71 18.32
CA SER A 253 -8.83 1.32 19.66
C SER A 253 -9.73 2.40 20.25
N PRO A 254 -10.74 2.03 21.06
CA PRO A 254 -11.61 3.03 21.66
C PRO A 254 -10.97 3.67 22.88
N TYR A 255 -11.16 4.97 23.01
CA TYR A 255 -10.66 5.75 24.14
C TYR A 255 -11.71 6.75 24.60
N LYS A 256 -11.67 7.09 25.87
CA LYS A 256 -12.45 8.20 26.40
C LYS A 256 -11.52 9.33 26.76
N ARG A 257 -11.90 10.53 26.37
CA ARG A 257 -11.09 11.71 26.65
C ARG A 257 -11.12 12.03 28.14
N VAL A 258 -9.98 12.46 28.68
CA VAL A 258 -9.91 12.94 30.06
C VAL A 258 -9.71 14.45 30.02
N LYS A 259 -10.58 15.18 30.71
CA LYS A 259 -10.53 16.62 30.75
C LYS A 259 -10.54 17.08 32.19
N GLU A 260 -9.48 17.78 32.60
CA GLU A 260 -9.32 18.26 33.98
C GLU A 260 -9.49 17.12 35.00
N GLY A 261 -8.89 15.98 34.67
CA GLY A 261 -8.93 14.81 35.57
C GLY A 261 -10.20 14.02 35.55
N ILE A 262 -11.18 14.40 34.72
CA ILE A 262 -12.47 13.72 34.68
C ILE A 262 -12.65 13.02 33.32
N VAL A 263 -12.97 11.73 33.40
CA VAL A 263 -13.21 10.92 32.18
C VAL A 263 -14.54 11.36 31.57
N GLN A 264 -14.51 11.69 30.28
CA GLN A 264 -15.70 12.09 29.55
C GLN A 264 -16.45 10.84 29.04
N ASP A 265 -17.73 11.01 28.72
CA ASP A 265 -18.53 9.85 28.29
C ASP A 265 -18.33 9.46 26.84
N LYS A 266 -17.95 10.40 25.98
CA LYS A 266 -17.83 10.14 24.55
C LYS A 266 -16.66 9.21 24.28
N VAL A 267 -16.91 8.18 23.46
CA VAL A 267 -15.90 7.25 23.02
C VAL A 267 -15.37 7.70 21.66
N GLU A 268 -14.06 7.82 21.56
CA GLU A 268 -13.38 8.14 20.29
C GLU A 268 -12.49 6.98 19.90
N TYR A 269 -12.48 6.63 18.62
CA TYR A 269 -11.60 5.57 18.12
C TYR A 269 -10.36 6.21 17.52
N LEU A 270 -9.20 5.77 17.98
CA LEU A 270 -7.92 6.32 17.55
C LEU A 270 -7.07 5.23 16.93
N SER A 271 -6.49 5.54 15.78
CA SER A 271 -5.44 4.69 15.22
C SER A 271 -4.15 4.87 16.04
N ALA A 272 -3.16 4.02 15.76
CA ALA A 272 -1.91 4.11 16.50
C ALA A 272 -1.19 5.44 16.26
N MET A 273 -1.29 5.98 15.06
CA MET A 273 -0.69 7.28 14.78
C MET A 273 -1.42 8.41 15.49
N GLU A 274 -2.76 8.37 15.50
CA GLU A 274 -3.54 9.37 16.21
C GLU A 274 -3.28 9.30 17.70
N GLU A 275 -3.10 8.11 18.22
CA GLU A 275 -2.82 7.94 19.66
C GLU A 275 -1.52 8.61 20.07
N THR A 276 -0.51 8.60 19.24
CA THR A 276 0.76 9.25 19.57
C THR A 276 0.62 10.77 19.65
N LYS A 277 -0.36 11.35 19.04
CA LYS A 277 -0.62 12.79 19.12
C LYS A 277 -1.45 13.17 20.32
N UNK A 278 -1.98 12.42 20.82
CA UNK A 278 -2.89 12.65 21.91
C UNK A 278 -2.14 12.55 23.17
N UNK A 279 -2.07 13.40 23.70
CA UNK A 279 -1.36 13.40 24.90
C UNK A 279 -2.07 13.27 25.98
#